data_6352a9209cb3510799c4c3309c4fc99c
#
_entry.id   6352a9209cb3510799c4c3309c4fc99c
#
_cell.length_a   1.000
_cell.length_b   1.000
_cell.length_c   1.000
_cell.angle_alpha   90.00
_cell.angle_beta   90.00
_cell.angle_gamma   90.00
#
_symmetry.space_group_name_H-M   'P 1'
#
loop_
_entity.id
_entity.type
_entity.pdbx_description
1 polymer ?
#
loop_
_entity_poly.entity_id
_entity_poly.type
_entity_poly.pdbx_seq_one_letter_code
_entity_poly.pdbx_strand_id
1 'polypeptide(L)'
;MENIKKLFEVTPSELPSSMPLFPLDNVLLLPFGKLPLNIFEERYINMVLDSLKTNRMIGIIQPKNNNNELFMMGCVGKITSYIETPDYRLVLNLEGVCRFVL
;
A
#
# COMPACT_ATOMS: atom_id res chain seq x y z
N MET A 1 -4.11 7.66 25.17
CA MET A 1 -3.49 7.97 23.87
C MET A 1 -2.89 6.76 23.21
N GLU A 2 -2.09 5.98 23.93
CA GLU A 2 -1.52 4.75 23.38
C GLU A 2 -2.59 3.72 22.99
N ASN A 3 -3.68 3.65 23.73
CA ASN A 3 -4.76 2.71 23.45
C ASN A 3 -5.50 3.00 22.15
N ILE A 4 -5.67 4.28 21.82
CA ILE A 4 -6.31 4.67 20.56
C ILE A 4 -5.42 4.29 19.39
N LYS A 5 -4.12 4.49 19.52
CA LYS A 5 -3.15 4.13 18.51
C LYS A 5 -3.14 2.62 18.27
N LYS A 6 -3.23 1.82 19.33
CA LYS A 6 -3.28 0.37 19.22
C LYS A 6 -4.55 -0.17 18.58
N LEU A 7 -5.67 0.54 18.69
CA LEU A 7 -6.93 0.15 18.07
C LEU A 7 -6.85 0.17 16.54
N PHE A 8 -6.01 1.03 15.99
CA PHE A 8 -5.88 1.21 14.55
C PHE A 8 -4.57 0.66 13.99
N GLU A 9 -3.65 0.24 14.84
CA GLU A 9 -2.42 -0.39 14.41
C GLU A 9 -2.66 -1.86 14.13
N VAL A 10 -2.18 -2.32 12.97
CA VAL A 10 -2.11 -3.74 12.69
C VAL A 10 -0.91 -4.30 13.44
N THR A 11 -1.14 -5.30 14.27
CA THR A 11 -0.05 -5.95 14.98
C THR A 11 0.82 -6.74 13.98
N PRO A 12 2.11 -6.99 14.29
CA PRO A 12 2.95 -7.79 13.40
C PRO A 12 2.36 -9.15 13.04
N SER A 13 1.55 -9.74 13.92
CA SER A 13 0.88 -11.01 13.66
C SER A 13 -0.26 -10.88 12.64
N GLU A 14 -0.82 -9.71 12.47
CA GLU A 14 -1.88 -9.44 11.50
C GLU A 14 -1.35 -9.07 10.13
N LEU A 15 -0.06 -8.70 10.05
CA LEU A 15 0.56 -8.41 8.77
C LEU A 15 0.84 -9.71 8.02
N PRO A 16 0.66 -9.73 6.70
CA PRO A 16 0.99 -10.92 5.93
C PRO A 16 2.50 -11.18 5.96
N SER A 17 2.87 -12.45 5.95
CA SER A 17 4.28 -12.86 5.88
C SER A 17 4.92 -12.43 4.56
N SER A 18 4.13 -12.31 3.53
CA SER A 18 4.54 -11.73 2.24
C SER A 18 3.47 -10.78 1.77
N MET A 19 3.89 -9.71 1.13
CA MET A 19 2.99 -8.66 0.68
C MET A 19 3.52 -8.10 -0.64
N PRO A 20 2.64 -7.89 -1.63
CA PRO A 20 3.09 -7.27 -2.88
C PRO A 20 3.55 -5.84 -2.61
N LEU A 21 4.63 -5.48 -3.28
CA LEU A 21 5.22 -4.15 -3.13
C LEU A 21 4.96 -3.33 -4.38
N PHE A 22 4.53 -2.11 -4.18
CA PHE A 22 4.22 -1.17 -5.25
C PHE A 22 5.13 0.05 -5.11
N PRO A 23 6.14 0.20 -5.97
CA PRO A 23 7.00 1.39 -5.92
C PRO A 23 6.28 2.57 -6.58
N LEU A 24 6.18 3.66 -5.85
CA LEU A 24 5.57 4.89 -6.35
C LEU A 24 6.49 6.07 -6.10
N ASP A 25 6.83 6.77 -7.18
CA ASP A 25 7.57 8.01 -7.09
C ASP A 25 6.63 9.17 -6.73
N ASN A 26 7.13 10.09 -5.93
CA ASN A 26 6.42 11.33 -5.57
C ASN A 26 5.08 11.13 -4.87
N VAL A 27 4.87 9.99 -4.25
CA VAL A 27 3.66 9.69 -3.50
C VAL A 27 4.04 9.37 -2.07
N LEU A 28 3.34 9.97 -1.12
CA LEU A 28 3.54 9.70 0.30
C LEU A 28 2.26 9.13 0.88
N LEU A 29 2.36 7.92 1.40
CA LEU A 29 1.29 7.33 2.20
C LEU A 29 1.75 7.27 3.66
N LEU A 30 0.98 7.89 4.52
CA LEU A 30 1.22 7.90 5.96
C LEU A 30 0.17 7.03 6.64
N PRO A 31 0.47 6.50 7.84
CA PRO A 31 -0.56 5.84 8.64
C PRO A 31 -1.78 6.73 8.78
N PHE A 32 -2.97 6.16 8.60
CA PHE A 32 -4.26 6.85 8.57
C PHE A 32 -4.47 7.79 7.38
N GLY A 33 -3.46 7.97 6.54
CA GLY A 33 -3.60 8.75 5.32
C GLY A 33 -4.42 8.01 4.28
N LYS A 34 -4.94 8.74 3.32
CA LYS A 34 -5.69 8.19 2.20
C LYS A 34 -4.98 8.48 0.90
N LEU A 35 -4.95 7.51 0.02
CA LEU A 35 -4.27 7.63 -1.26
C LEU A 35 -5.12 7.03 -2.36
N PRO A 36 -5.63 7.86 -3.29
CA PRO A 36 -6.23 7.33 -4.51
C PRO A 36 -5.16 6.92 -5.50
N LEU A 37 -5.33 5.79 -6.13
CA LEU A 37 -4.43 5.28 -7.16
C LEU A 37 -5.21 4.90 -8.41
N ASN A 38 -4.65 5.23 -9.56
CA ASN A 38 -5.15 4.80 -10.85
C ASN A 38 -4.12 3.84 -11.45
N ILE A 39 -4.50 2.57 -11.55
CA ILE A 39 -3.58 1.52 -11.97
C ILE A 39 -3.97 1.03 -13.35
N PHE A 40 -3.01 1.05 -14.28
CA PHE A 40 -3.22 0.67 -15.67
C PHE A 40 -2.20 -0.35 -16.19
N GLU A 41 -1.06 -0.52 -15.51
CA GLU A 41 -0.08 -1.53 -15.92
C GLU A 41 -0.55 -2.92 -15.52
N GLU A 42 -0.52 -3.85 -16.46
CA GLU A 42 -1.05 -5.20 -16.29
C GLU A 42 -0.45 -5.92 -15.07
N ARG A 43 0.85 -5.82 -14.89
CA ARG A 43 1.52 -6.47 -13.75
C ARG A 43 0.98 -5.98 -12.40
N TYR A 44 0.68 -4.69 -12.29
CA TYR A 44 0.13 -4.12 -11.06
C TYR A 44 -1.36 -4.40 -10.91
N ILE A 45 -2.08 -4.45 -12.02
CA ILE A 45 -3.48 -4.87 -12.00
C ILE A 45 -3.60 -6.29 -11.44
N ASN A 46 -2.78 -7.21 -11.93
CA ASN A 46 -2.78 -8.58 -11.45
C ASN A 46 -2.40 -8.68 -9.98
N MET A 47 -1.41 -7.91 -9.55
CA MET A 47 -1.00 -7.84 -8.16
C MET A 47 -2.15 -7.38 -7.25
N VAL A 48 -2.87 -6.35 -7.67
CA VAL A 48 -4.00 -5.82 -6.92
C VAL A 48 -5.14 -6.82 -6.87
N LEU A 49 -5.47 -7.46 -8.00
CA LEU A 49 -6.51 -8.47 -8.05
C LEU A 49 -6.20 -9.63 -7.10
N ASP A 50 -4.96 -10.06 -7.04
CA ASP A 50 -4.54 -11.10 -6.09
C ASP A 50 -4.68 -10.63 -4.64
N SER A 51 -4.32 -9.38 -4.37
CA SER A 51 -4.46 -8.79 -3.04
C SER A 51 -5.93 -8.71 -2.61
N LEU A 52 -6.82 -8.37 -3.53
CA LEU A 52 -8.26 -8.30 -3.25
C LEU A 52 -8.84 -9.65 -2.85
N LYS A 53 -8.24 -10.74 -3.31
CA LYS A 53 -8.67 -12.10 -2.96
C LYS A 53 -8.16 -12.56 -1.60
N THR A 54 -7.22 -11.85 -1.03
CA THR A 54 -6.59 -12.22 0.23
C THR A 54 -6.90 -11.17 1.31
N ASN A 55 -5.91 -10.41 1.73
CA ASN A 55 -6.04 -9.49 2.86
C ASN A 55 -6.24 -8.02 2.47
N ARG A 56 -6.21 -7.72 1.19
CA ARG A 56 -6.33 -6.37 0.62
C ARG A 56 -5.23 -5.41 1.07
N MET A 57 -4.07 -5.95 1.40
CA MET A 57 -2.92 -5.15 1.82
C MET A 57 -1.84 -5.16 0.76
N ILE A 58 -1.31 -3.98 0.47
CA ILE A 58 -0.16 -3.81 -0.41
C ILE A 58 0.84 -2.87 0.25
N GLY A 59 2.11 -3.09 -0.02
CA GLY A 59 3.16 -2.22 0.49
C GLY A 59 3.47 -1.12 -0.52
N ILE A 60 3.26 0.11 -0.13
CA ILE A 60 3.63 1.28 -0.94
C ILE A 60 5.03 1.69 -0.54
N ILE A 61 5.97 1.60 -1.50
CA ILE A 61 7.36 1.94 -1.26
C ILE A 61 7.68 3.25 -1.94
N GLN A 62 8.33 4.14 -1.20
CA GLN A 62 8.95 5.33 -1.76
C GLN A 62 10.44 5.12 -1.85
N PRO A 63 11.01 5.01 -3.04
CA PRO A 63 12.46 5.00 -3.16
C PRO A 63 12.99 6.39 -2.78
N LYS A 64 13.75 6.44 -1.71
CA LYS A 64 14.43 7.67 -1.31
C LYS A 64 15.80 7.67 -1.98
N ASN A 65 15.89 8.39 -3.08
CA ASN A 65 17.11 8.43 -3.87
C ASN A 65 17.98 9.63 -3.46
N ASN A 66 18.70 9.47 -2.37
CA ASN A 66 19.74 10.42 -2.01
C ASN A 66 21.08 9.68 -2.04
N ASN A 67 21.97 10.08 -2.96
CA ASN A 67 23.36 9.59 -2.99
C ASN A 67 23.50 8.07 -3.14
N ASN A 68 22.69 7.44 -3.98
CA ASN A 68 22.71 6.00 -4.22
C ASN A 68 22.41 5.14 -3.00
N GLU A 69 21.92 5.72 -1.93
CA GLU A 69 21.40 4.96 -0.82
C GLU A 69 19.95 4.58 -1.08
N LEU A 70 19.75 3.29 -1.29
CA LEU A 70 18.41 2.72 -1.39
C LEU A 70 17.81 2.63 0.01
N PHE A 71 17.29 3.74 0.48
CA PHE A 71 16.50 3.73 1.70
C PHE A 71 15.07 3.39 1.32
N MET A 72 14.70 2.14 1.54
CA MET A 72 13.35 1.71 1.25
C MET A 72 12.49 1.82 2.50
N MET A 73 11.81 2.94 2.62
CA MET A 73 10.74 3.10 3.58
C MET A 73 9.41 2.93 2.87
N GLY A 74 8.51 2.23 3.51
CA GLY A 74 7.20 2.00 2.96
C GLY A 74 6.08 2.18 3.97
N CYS A 75 4.88 2.12 3.46
CA CYS A 75 3.66 2.10 4.28
C CYS A 75 2.77 0.99 3.77
N VAL A 76 2.26 0.19 4.69
CA VAL A 76 1.23 -0.79 4.35
C VAL A 76 -0.05 -0.03 4.06
N GLY A 77 -0.60 -0.24 2.88
CA GLY A 77 -1.87 0.31 2.47
C GLY A 77 -2.93 -0.77 2.39
N LYS A 78 -4.09 -0.48 2.95
CA LYS A 78 -5.26 -1.36 2.83
C LYS A 78 -6.17 -0.81 1.75
N ILE A 79 -6.59 -1.66 0.84
CA ILE A 79 -7.55 -1.28 -0.20
C ILE A 79 -8.93 -1.18 0.43
N THR A 80 -9.45 0.03 0.52
CA THR A 80 -10.76 0.30 1.12
C THR A 80 -11.88 0.29 0.09
N SER A 81 -11.57 0.64 -1.14
CA SER A 81 -12.53 0.56 -2.25
C SER A 81 -11.79 0.43 -3.57
N TYR A 82 -12.48 -0.10 -4.57
CA TYR A 82 -11.93 -0.20 -5.92
C TYR A 82 -13.05 -0.15 -6.95
N ILE A 83 -12.71 0.34 -8.13
CA ILE A 83 -13.60 0.38 -9.28
C ILE A 83 -12.82 -0.08 -10.50
N GLU A 84 -13.39 -1.00 -11.26
CA GLU A 84 -12.87 -1.35 -12.58
C GLU A 84 -13.49 -0.42 -13.61
N THR A 85 -12.65 0.20 -14.43
CA THR A 85 -13.12 1.07 -15.50
C THR A 85 -13.31 0.28 -16.79
N PRO A 86 -14.14 0.78 -17.74
CA PRO A 86 -14.35 0.06 -19.01
C PRO A 86 -13.10 -0.09 -19.87
N ASP A 87 -12.08 0.74 -19.65
CA ASP A 87 -10.80 0.70 -20.37
C ASP A 87 -9.71 -0.11 -19.64
N TYR A 88 -10.13 -1.06 -18.79
CA TYR A 88 -9.25 -1.99 -18.07
C TYR A 88 -8.29 -1.32 -17.09
N ARG A 89 -8.71 -0.25 -16.45
CA ARG A 89 -7.98 0.37 -15.36
C ARG A 89 -8.62 0.01 -14.04
N LEU A 90 -7.83 0.09 -12.98
CA LEU A 90 -8.34 -0.01 -11.62
C LEU A 90 -8.14 1.32 -10.91
N VAL A 91 -9.20 1.84 -10.35
CA VAL A 91 -9.15 3.01 -9.49
C VAL A 91 -9.31 2.51 -8.05
N LEU A 92 -8.27 2.69 -7.25
CA LEU A 92 -8.23 2.22 -5.87
C LEU A 92 -8.24 3.38 -4.91
N ASN A 93 -8.79 3.15 -3.74
CA ASN A 93 -8.55 3.98 -2.58
C ASN A 93 -7.82 3.15 -1.53
N LEU A 94 -6.69 3.67 -1.08
CA LEU A 94 -5.87 3.05 -0.04
C LEU A 94 -5.96 3.87 1.23
N GLU A 95 -5.90 3.16 2.35
CA GLU A 95 -5.72 3.79 3.65
C GLU A 95 -4.44 3.25 4.27
N GLY A 96 -3.58 4.16 4.74
CA GLY A 96 -2.33 3.79 5.37
C GLY A 96 -2.58 3.10 6.70
N VAL A 97 -1.90 1.98 6.92
CA VAL A 97 -2.04 1.18 8.12
C VAL A 97 -0.84 1.40 9.04
N CYS A 98 0.35 1.11 8.56
CA CYS A 98 1.58 1.29 9.34
C CYS A 98 2.78 1.43 8.42
N ARG A 99 3.85 2.00 8.95
CA ARG A 99 5.11 2.09 8.22
C ARG A 99 5.91 0.81 8.35
N PHE A 100 6.74 0.56 7.38
CA PHE A 100 7.72 -0.52 7.44
C PHE A 100 9.02 -0.10 6.77
N VAL A 101 10.10 -0.81 7.14
CA VAL A 101 11.43 -0.63 6.55
C VAL A 101 11.85 -1.96 5.97
N LEU A 102 12.33 -1.92 4.74
CA LEU A 102 12.87 -3.11 4.09
C LEU A 102 14.34 -3.34 4.44
#